data_ae632bd4d89098c37906927a4c52aab7
#
_entry.id   ae632bd4d89098c37906927a4c52aab7
#
_cell.length_a   1.000
_cell.length_b   1.000
_cell.length_c   1.000
_cell.angle_alpha   90.00
_cell.angle_beta   90.00
_cell.angle_gamma   90.00
#
_symmetry.space_group_name_H-M   'P 1'
#
loop_
_entity.id
_entity.type
_entity.pdbx_description
1 polymer ?
#
loop_
_entity_poly.entity_id
_entity_poly.type
_entity_poly.pdbx_seq_one_letter_code
_entity_poly.pdbx_strand_id
1 'polypeptide(L)'
;MVKNKGNNSNKWLKPLLLLLLLSAGIFLFHKLYSVTPNQPVPAVEAKIAEDGQYSSKEDVALYIHTYHKLPSNFVTKKEAKKMGWVSSKGNLRVVCEGCSIGGDIFTNTQKVLPVKKGRIYYECDIDYEGGKRNAKRIVFSDDGLIFYTPDHYNSFEQLYGEEQ
;
A
#
# COMPACT_ATOMS: atom_id res chain seq x y z
N MET A 1 -1.95 90.40 4.30
CA MET A 1 -1.01 89.28 4.58
C MET A 1 -1.82 88.09 5.11
N VAL A 2 -2.24 87.17 4.24
CA VAL A 2 -3.07 86.01 4.60
C VAL A 2 -2.17 84.79 4.75
N LYS A 3 -2.02 84.23 5.96
CA LYS A 3 -1.28 83.00 6.22
C LYS A 3 -2.13 81.77 5.83
N ASN A 4 -1.68 81.09 4.83
CA ASN A 4 -2.27 79.81 4.40
C ASN A 4 -1.86 78.72 5.38
N LYS A 5 -2.78 78.14 6.16
CA LYS A 5 -2.59 77.01 7.07
C LYS A 5 -2.68 75.74 6.26
N GLY A 6 -1.58 75.18 5.85
CA GLY A 6 -1.50 73.89 5.16
C GLY A 6 -2.11 72.77 6.01
N ASN A 7 -3.08 72.08 5.47
CA ASN A 7 -3.80 70.97 6.05
C ASN A 7 -2.86 69.71 6.11
N ASN A 8 -2.44 69.36 7.31
CA ASN A 8 -1.46 68.29 7.58
C ASN A 8 -2.14 66.99 8.04
N SER A 9 -3.44 66.81 7.69
CA SER A 9 -4.26 65.70 8.21
C SER A 9 -4.04 64.33 7.54
N ASN A 10 -3.32 64.25 6.42
CA ASN A 10 -3.28 63.02 5.62
C ASN A 10 -2.00 62.21 5.76
N LYS A 11 -1.04 62.60 6.61
CA LYS A 11 0.21 61.88 6.75
C LYS A 11 0.10 60.54 7.47
N TRP A 12 -0.91 60.37 8.30
CA TRP A 12 -1.14 59.14 9.09
C TRP A 12 -2.13 58.17 8.42
N LEU A 13 -2.91 58.62 7.44
CA LEU A 13 -3.89 57.79 6.77
C LEU A 13 -3.24 56.69 5.92
N LYS A 14 -2.13 56.98 5.24
CA LYS A 14 -1.42 56.03 4.37
C LYS A 14 -0.82 54.86 5.13
N PRO A 15 -0.08 55.03 6.23
CA PRO A 15 0.47 53.89 6.99
C PRO A 15 -0.64 53.09 7.69
N LEU A 16 -1.73 53.70 8.12
CA LEU A 16 -2.86 53.04 8.74
C LEU A 16 -3.60 52.14 7.74
N LEU A 17 -3.77 52.61 6.49
CA LEU A 17 -4.40 51.85 5.41
C LEU A 17 -3.52 50.65 5.01
N LEU A 18 -2.19 50.83 4.99
CA LEU A 18 -1.26 49.76 4.69
C LEU A 18 -1.25 48.65 5.74
N LEU A 19 -1.34 49.01 7.03
CA LEU A 19 -1.46 48.07 8.16
C LEU A 19 -2.78 47.29 8.12
N LEU A 20 -3.89 47.91 7.74
CA LEU A 20 -5.18 47.25 7.57
C LEU A 20 -5.17 46.25 6.40
N LEU A 21 -4.55 46.58 5.28
CA LEU A 21 -4.40 45.67 4.13
C LEU A 21 -3.50 44.49 4.44
N LEU A 22 -2.40 44.69 5.19
CA LEU A 22 -1.53 43.61 5.64
C LEU A 22 -2.23 42.67 6.61
N SER A 23 -3.00 43.22 7.57
CA SER A 23 -3.75 42.38 8.53
C SER A 23 -4.89 41.59 7.87
N ALA A 24 -5.57 42.17 6.88
CA ALA A 24 -6.60 41.49 6.08
C ALA A 24 -5.99 40.39 5.22
N GLY A 25 -4.80 40.62 4.61
CA GLY A 25 -4.07 39.63 3.84
C GLY A 25 -3.61 38.45 4.68
N ILE A 26 -3.11 38.67 5.89
CA ILE A 26 -2.71 37.61 6.84
C ILE A 26 -3.95 36.80 7.29
N PHE A 27 -5.09 37.47 7.55
CA PHE A 27 -6.31 36.78 7.94
C PHE A 27 -6.91 35.93 6.82
N LEU A 28 -6.88 36.43 5.58
CA LEU A 28 -7.28 35.63 4.39
C LEU A 28 -6.31 34.46 4.14
N PHE A 29 -5.01 34.67 4.30
CA PHE A 29 -4.01 33.63 4.15
C PHE A 29 -4.21 32.53 5.21
N HIS A 30 -4.46 32.89 6.49
CA HIS A 30 -4.79 31.93 7.54
C HIS A 30 -6.08 31.17 7.26
N LYS A 31 -7.10 31.80 6.67
CA LYS A 31 -8.37 31.14 6.34
C LYS A 31 -8.26 30.20 5.14
N LEU A 32 -7.37 30.50 4.17
CA LEU A 32 -7.10 29.67 3.01
C LEU A 32 -6.13 28.50 3.29
N TYR A 33 -5.27 28.64 4.31
CA TYR A 33 -4.24 27.66 4.68
C TYR A 33 -4.41 27.07 6.08
N SER A 34 -5.60 27.21 6.70
CA SER A 34 -5.95 26.44 7.90
C SER A 34 -6.08 24.97 7.51
N VAL A 35 -4.96 24.28 7.34
CA VAL A 35 -4.91 22.82 7.39
C VAL A 35 -5.31 22.45 8.82
N THR A 36 -6.54 22.03 9.03
CA THR A 36 -6.97 21.42 10.27
C THR A 36 -6.15 20.14 10.46
N PRO A 37 -5.36 19.99 11.55
CA PRO A 37 -4.48 18.85 11.74
C PRO A 37 -5.21 17.51 11.94
N ASN A 38 -6.54 17.46 11.79
CA ASN A 38 -7.38 16.31 12.14
C ASN A 38 -8.51 16.03 11.14
N GLN A 39 -8.35 16.40 9.88
CA GLN A 39 -9.15 15.75 8.84
C GLN A 39 -8.46 14.44 8.51
N PRO A 40 -9.12 13.28 8.70
CA PRO A 40 -8.60 12.06 8.09
C PRO A 40 -8.49 12.36 6.60
N VAL A 41 -7.25 12.34 6.07
CA VAL A 41 -7.01 12.31 4.63
C VAL A 41 -7.94 11.21 4.13
N PRO A 42 -8.83 11.48 3.14
CA PRO A 42 -9.60 10.39 2.57
C PRO A 42 -8.59 9.34 2.16
N ALA A 43 -8.67 8.15 2.76
CA ALA A 43 -7.90 7.02 2.31
C ALA A 43 -8.23 6.91 0.83
N VAL A 44 -7.28 7.27 -0.03
CA VAL A 44 -7.34 6.92 -1.43
C VAL A 44 -7.28 5.40 -1.36
N GLU A 45 -8.45 4.75 -1.42
CA GLU A 45 -8.50 3.31 -1.63
C GLU A 45 -7.65 3.08 -2.87
N ALA A 46 -6.46 2.53 -2.67
CA ALA A 46 -5.56 2.20 -3.74
C ALA A 46 -6.31 1.20 -4.61
N LYS A 47 -6.84 1.69 -5.74
CA LYS A 47 -7.67 0.90 -6.63
C LYS A 47 -6.74 -0.03 -7.37
N ILE A 48 -6.59 -1.26 -6.86
CA ILE A 48 -5.77 -2.27 -7.49
C ILE A 48 -6.50 -2.81 -8.73
N ALA A 49 -5.81 -2.90 -9.88
CA ALA A 49 -6.42 -3.35 -11.12
C ALA A 49 -6.45 -4.88 -11.17
N GLU A 50 -7.58 -5.46 -11.61
CA GLU A 50 -7.75 -6.92 -11.66
C GLU A 50 -6.85 -7.60 -12.71
N ASP A 51 -6.50 -6.91 -13.78
CA ASP A 51 -5.59 -7.37 -14.85
C ASP A 51 -4.12 -7.02 -14.59
N GLY A 52 -3.81 -6.39 -13.44
CA GLY A 52 -2.47 -6.02 -13.05
C GLY A 52 -1.61 -7.21 -12.65
N GLN A 53 -0.29 -7.01 -12.73
CA GLN A 53 0.72 -7.96 -12.24
C GLN A 53 1.42 -7.34 -11.03
N TYR A 54 1.48 -8.08 -9.94
CA TYR A 54 1.96 -7.58 -8.65
C TYR A 54 2.93 -8.56 -8.02
N SER A 55 3.89 -8.05 -7.23
CA SER A 55 4.87 -8.88 -6.52
C SER A 55 5.18 -8.37 -5.11
N SER A 56 4.82 -7.12 -4.79
CA SER A 56 5.05 -6.55 -3.45
C SER A 56 4.08 -7.14 -2.42
N LYS A 57 4.46 -7.13 -1.14
CA LYS A 57 3.63 -7.58 -0.02
C LYS A 57 2.28 -6.86 -0.02
N GLU A 58 2.32 -5.53 -0.14
CA GLU A 58 1.16 -4.67 -0.04
C GLU A 58 0.17 -4.90 -1.18
N ASP A 59 0.68 -4.90 -2.42
CA ASP A 59 -0.18 -5.03 -3.61
C ASP A 59 -0.77 -6.43 -3.73
N VAL A 60 0.01 -7.48 -3.48
CA VAL A 60 -0.47 -8.87 -3.54
C VAL A 60 -1.49 -9.14 -2.45
N ALA A 61 -1.25 -8.66 -1.22
CA ALA A 61 -2.22 -8.80 -0.13
C ALA A 61 -3.53 -8.07 -0.44
N LEU A 62 -3.46 -6.83 -0.93
CA LEU A 62 -4.63 -6.06 -1.35
C LEU A 62 -5.37 -6.73 -2.51
N TYR A 63 -4.64 -7.27 -3.49
CA TYR A 63 -5.24 -7.99 -4.61
C TYR A 63 -6.01 -9.22 -4.15
N ILE A 64 -5.40 -10.06 -3.29
CA ILE A 64 -6.08 -11.25 -2.73
C ILE A 64 -7.30 -10.83 -1.91
N HIS A 65 -7.17 -9.78 -1.09
CA HIS A 65 -8.29 -9.26 -0.29
C HIS A 65 -9.45 -8.78 -1.16
N THR A 66 -9.14 -8.13 -2.30
CA THR A 66 -10.15 -7.55 -3.21
C THR A 66 -10.80 -8.60 -4.12
N TYR A 67 -9.99 -9.51 -4.69
CA TYR A 67 -10.42 -10.41 -5.76
C TYR A 67 -10.48 -11.88 -5.36
N HIS A 68 -10.09 -12.25 -4.14
CA HIS A 68 -10.07 -13.63 -3.60
C HIS A 68 -9.30 -14.63 -4.48
N LYS A 69 -8.29 -14.15 -5.21
CA LYS A 69 -7.40 -14.93 -6.08
C LYS A 69 -6.03 -14.29 -6.15
N LEU A 70 -5.05 -15.01 -6.67
CA LEU A 70 -3.73 -14.46 -7.00
C LEU A 70 -3.76 -13.67 -8.32
N PRO A 71 -2.89 -12.64 -8.47
CA PRO A 71 -2.63 -12.00 -9.76
C PRO A 71 -2.17 -13.01 -10.82
N SER A 72 -2.39 -12.69 -12.09
CA SER A 72 -2.13 -13.58 -13.24
C SER A 72 -0.66 -13.97 -13.43
N ASN A 73 0.27 -13.23 -12.83
CA ASN A 73 1.69 -13.53 -12.87
C ASN A 73 2.15 -14.59 -11.85
N PHE A 74 1.24 -15.18 -11.07
CA PHE A 74 1.57 -16.29 -10.19
C PHE A 74 1.28 -17.63 -10.86
N VAL A 75 2.24 -18.57 -10.73
CA VAL A 75 2.14 -19.93 -11.22
C VAL A 75 2.50 -20.92 -10.11
N THR A 76 1.81 -22.06 -10.08
CA THR A 76 2.11 -23.13 -9.13
C THR A 76 3.49 -23.75 -9.41
N LYS A 77 4.08 -24.40 -8.39
CA LYS A 77 5.33 -25.18 -8.57
C LYS A 77 5.19 -26.24 -9.68
N LYS A 78 3.99 -26.82 -9.81
CA LYS A 78 3.70 -27.82 -10.85
C LYS A 78 3.74 -27.21 -12.26
N GLU A 79 3.12 -26.05 -12.43
CA GLU A 79 3.12 -25.32 -13.72
C GLU A 79 4.51 -24.82 -14.08
N ALA A 80 5.22 -24.20 -13.14
CA ALA A 80 6.58 -23.74 -13.34
C ALA A 80 7.53 -24.89 -13.79
N LYS A 81 7.42 -26.06 -13.16
CA LYS A 81 8.19 -27.25 -13.55
C LYS A 81 7.88 -27.72 -14.98
N LYS A 82 6.62 -27.65 -15.42
CA LYS A 82 6.22 -27.97 -16.80
C LYS A 82 6.87 -27.02 -17.82
N MET A 83 7.10 -25.74 -17.43
CA MET A 83 7.80 -24.76 -18.25
C MET A 83 9.33 -24.93 -18.22
N GLY A 84 9.88 -25.87 -17.43
CA GLY A 84 11.32 -26.09 -17.33
C GLY A 84 11.99 -25.45 -16.11
N TRP A 85 11.21 -24.94 -15.14
CA TRP A 85 11.78 -24.41 -13.91
C TRP A 85 12.43 -25.51 -13.07
N VAL A 86 13.67 -25.23 -12.64
CA VAL A 86 14.45 -26.06 -11.72
C VAL A 86 14.82 -25.19 -10.52
N SER A 87 14.25 -25.49 -9.34
CA SER A 87 14.39 -24.66 -8.15
C SER A 87 15.87 -24.40 -7.77
N SER A 88 16.72 -25.41 -7.85
CA SER A 88 18.15 -25.27 -7.53
C SER A 88 18.90 -24.35 -8.48
N LYS A 89 18.43 -24.19 -9.72
CA LYS A 89 19.00 -23.30 -10.74
C LYS A 89 18.50 -21.87 -10.63
N GLY A 90 17.39 -21.63 -9.94
CA GLY A 90 16.79 -20.32 -9.83
C GLY A 90 16.36 -19.72 -11.19
N ASN A 91 15.96 -20.54 -12.14
CA ASN A 91 15.72 -20.16 -13.53
C ASN A 91 14.26 -19.78 -13.84
N LEU A 92 13.43 -19.43 -12.85
CA LEU A 92 12.03 -19.13 -13.09
C LEU A 92 11.85 -17.98 -14.08
N ARG A 93 12.56 -16.87 -13.90
CA ARG A 93 12.50 -15.70 -14.80
C ARG A 93 12.95 -16.00 -16.24
N VAL A 94 13.73 -17.07 -16.43
CA VAL A 94 14.18 -17.51 -17.76
C VAL A 94 13.07 -18.27 -18.49
N VAL A 95 12.30 -19.09 -17.76
CA VAL A 95 11.25 -19.95 -18.35
C VAL A 95 9.87 -19.29 -18.30
N CYS A 96 9.68 -18.28 -17.45
CA CYS A 96 8.47 -17.50 -17.31
C CYS A 96 8.83 -16.08 -16.83
N GLU A 97 8.97 -15.16 -17.78
CA GLU A 97 9.26 -13.75 -17.48
C GLU A 97 8.14 -13.12 -16.65
N GLY A 98 8.50 -12.35 -15.61
CA GLY A 98 7.53 -11.70 -14.71
C GLY A 98 6.83 -12.63 -13.72
N CYS A 99 6.99 -13.95 -13.83
CA CYS A 99 6.32 -14.90 -12.95
C CYS A 99 6.91 -14.95 -11.54
N SER A 100 6.01 -15.24 -10.59
CA SER A 100 6.32 -15.66 -9.21
C SER A 100 5.65 -17.00 -8.90
N ILE A 101 6.20 -17.78 -7.96
CA ILE A 101 5.57 -19.02 -7.50
C ILE A 101 4.43 -18.71 -6.55
N GLY A 102 3.25 -19.27 -6.78
CA GLY A 102 2.11 -19.12 -5.88
C GLY A 102 0.93 -20.02 -6.26
N GLY A 103 -0.01 -20.18 -5.31
CA GLY A 103 -1.20 -21.00 -5.47
C GLY A 103 -1.04 -22.47 -5.04
N ASP A 104 0.11 -22.86 -4.53
CA ASP A 104 0.27 -24.17 -3.90
C ASP A 104 -0.36 -24.20 -2.50
N ILE A 105 -0.87 -25.35 -2.06
CA ILE A 105 -1.47 -25.53 -0.74
C ILE A 105 -0.39 -25.41 0.35
N PHE A 106 -0.66 -24.58 1.36
CA PHE A 106 0.07 -24.53 2.61
C PHE A 106 -0.62 -25.41 3.65
N THR A 107 0.02 -26.48 4.10
CA THR A 107 -0.64 -27.52 4.90
C THR A 107 -0.90 -27.16 6.36
N ASN A 108 -0.33 -26.06 6.89
CA ASN A 108 -0.47 -25.61 8.29
C ASN A 108 -0.35 -26.75 9.33
N THR A 109 0.52 -27.73 9.08
CA THR A 109 0.66 -28.97 9.91
C THR A 109 1.04 -28.62 11.34
N GLN A 110 1.84 -27.58 11.54
CA GLN A 110 2.29 -27.12 12.85
C GLN A 110 1.23 -26.26 13.58
N LYS A 111 0.08 -26.00 12.93
CA LYS A 111 -1.01 -25.15 13.48
C LYS A 111 -0.54 -23.76 13.90
N VAL A 112 0.39 -23.18 13.15
CA VAL A 112 0.91 -21.82 13.38
C VAL A 112 -0.08 -20.72 12.95
N LEU A 113 -1.03 -21.08 12.09
CA LEU A 113 -2.15 -20.22 11.68
C LEU A 113 -3.47 -20.78 12.21
N PRO A 114 -4.52 -19.94 12.33
CA PRO A 114 -5.83 -20.32 12.85
C PRO A 114 -6.42 -21.56 12.16
N VAL A 115 -6.89 -22.53 12.96
CA VAL A 115 -7.44 -23.79 12.46
C VAL A 115 -8.96 -23.75 12.49
N LYS A 116 -9.61 -24.01 11.33
CA LYS A 116 -11.05 -24.14 11.20
C LYS A 116 -11.39 -25.32 10.29
N LYS A 117 -12.44 -26.06 10.61
CA LYS A 117 -12.86 -27.23 9.80
C LYS A 117 -13.16 -26.77 8.35
N GLY A 118 -12.48 -27.38 7.39
CA GLY A 118 -12.68 -27.11 5.97
C GLY A 118 -11.83 -25.97 5.41
N ARG A 119 -11.17 -25.16 6.24
CA ARG A 119 -10.28 -24.08 5.80
C ARG A 119 -9.07 -24.63 5.06
N ILE A 120 -8.81 -24.07 3.90
CA ILE A 120 -7.64 -24.39 3.08
C ILE A 120 -6.76 -23.13 3.01
N TYR A 121 -5.47 -23.32 3.24
CA TYR A 121 -4.47 -22.27 3.05
C TYR A 121 -3.69 -22.48 1.77
N TYR A 122 -3.35 -21.38 1.11
CA TYR A 122 -2.48 -21.29 -0.06
C TYR A 122 -1.29 -20.40 0.25
N GLU A 123 -0.19 -20.57 -0.48
CA GLU A 123 1.01 -19.75 -0.33
C GLU A 123 1.43 -19.10 -1.65
N CYS A 124 2.11 -17.95 -1.56
CA CYS A 124 2.78 -17.35 -2.71
C CYS A 124 4.06 -16.61 -2.29
N ASP A 125 5.02 -16.51 -3.22
CA ASP A 125 6.25 -15.77 -3.05
C ASP A 125 6.00 -14.27 -3.13
N ILE A 126 6.69 -13.51 -2.28
CA ILE A 126 6.62 -12.05 -2.26
C ILE A 126 8.01 -11.46 -2.52
N ASP A 127 8.07 -10.32 -3.23
CA ASP A 127 9.30 -9.62 -3.59
C ASP A 127 10.31 -10.55 -4.30
N TYR A 128 9.84 -11.39 -5.22
CA TYR A 128 10.71 -12.25 -6.00
C TYR A 128 11.34 -11.49 -7.17
N GLU A 129 12.64 -11.29 -7.13
CA GLU A 129 13.41 -10.52 -8.13
C GLU A 129 14.16 -11.40 -9.14
N GLY A 130 13.99 -12.72 -9.06
CA GLY A 130 14.70 -13.70 -9.88
C GLY A 130 15.73 -14.50 -9.08
N GLY A 131 16.36 -15.46 -9.74
CA GLY A 131 17.32 -16.37 -9.08
C GLY A 131 16.64 -17.38 -8.16
N LYS A 132 17.29 -17.71 -7.05
CA LYS A 132 16.70 -18.58 -6.02
C LYS A 132 15.58 -17.86 -5.29
N ARG A 133 14.53 -18.61 -4.92
CA ARG A 133 13.41 -18.06 -4.13
C ARG A 133 13.92 -17.52 -2.79
N ASN A 134 13.43 -16.36 -2.40
CA ASN A 134 13.67 -15.76 -1.09
C ASN A 134 12.81 -16.44 0.00
N ALA A 135 12.82 -15.93 1.23
CA ALA A 135 12.04 -16.47 2.36
C ALA A 135 10.66 -15.82 2.54
N LYS A 136 10.36 -14.72 1.83
CA LYS A 136 9.13 -13.93 2.03
C LYS A 136 7.94 -14.62 1.36
N ARG A 137 6.82 -14.77 2.10
CA ARG A 137 5.58 -15.39 1.60
C ARG A 137 4.36 -14.61 2.08
N ILE A 138 3.30 -14.67 1.30
CA ILE A 138 1.94 -14.53 1.79
C ILE A 138 1.34 -15.92 1.87
N VAL A 139 0.65 -16.19 3.00
CA VAL A 139 -0.21 -17.36 3.19
C VAL A 139 -1.63 -16.85 3.37
N PHE A 140 -2.56 -17.33 2.57
CA PHE A 140 -3.95 -16.86 2.60
C PHE A 140 -4.93 -18.03 2.59
N SER A 141 -6.07 -17.85 3.27
CA SER A 141 -7.11 -18.87 3.35
C SER A 141 -8.21 -18.63 2.32
N ASP A 142 -8.93 -19.69 1.99
CA ASP A 142 -10.13 -19.66 1.14
C ASP A 142 -11.31 -18.90 1.78
N ASP A 143 -11.26 -18.63 3.10
CA ASP A 143 -12.25 -17.86 3.84
C ASP A 143 -11.80 -16.45 4.24
N GLY A 144 -10.71 -15.93 3.64
CA GLY A 144 -10.35 -14.51 3.65
C GLY A 144 -9.27 -14.07 4.63
N LEU A 145 -8.63 -14.96 5.39
CA LEU A 145 -7.47 -14.61 6.21
C LEU A 145 -6.23 -14.48 5.33
N ILE A 146 -5.43 -13.43 5.53
CA ILE A 146 -4.19 -13.18 4.79
C ILE A 146 -3.07 -12.86 5.78
N PHE A 147 -1.99 -13.61 5.71
CA PHE A 147 -0.82 -13.50 6.57
C PHE A 147 0.45 -13.30 5.73
N TYR A 148 1.39 -12.52 6.26
CA TYR A 148 2.73 -12.38 5.72
C TYR A 148 3.76 -13.04 6.64
N THR A 149 4.76 -13.66 6.04
CA THR A 149 5.96 -14.16 6.74
C THR A 149 7.21 -13.66 6.01
N PRO A 150 8.16 -13.01 6.72
CA PRO A 150 9.44 -12.59 6.14
C PRO A 150 10.52 -13.68 6.17
N ASP A 151 10.31 -14.75 6.95
CA ASP A 151 11.32 -15.65 7.48
C ASP A 151 11.00 -17.14 7.26
N HIS A 152 10.32 -17.45 6.14
CA HIS A 152 9.98 -18.82 5.76
C HIS A 152 9.17 -19.57 6.83
N TYR A 153 8.06 -18.93 7.26
CA TYR A 153 7.02 -19.45 8.16
C TYR A 153 7.42 -19.55 9.66
N ASN A 154 8.53 -18.89 10.08
CA ASN A 154 8.89 -18.84 11.52
C ASN A 154 8.04 -17.80 12.28
N SER A 155 7.67 -16.71 11.62
CA SER A 155 6.76 -15.70 12.17
C SER A 155 5.69 -15.30 11.15
N PHE A 156 4.56 -14.77 11.66
CA PHE A 156 3.45 -14.31 10.82
C PHE A 156 2.90 -12.97 11.31
N GLU A 157 2.61 -12.10 10.36
CA GLU A 157 1.86 -10.86 10.53
C GLU A 157 0.51 -11.02 9.81
N GLN A 158 -0.61 -10.85 10.51
CA GLN A 158 -1.91 -10.85 9.87
C GLN A 158 -2.14 -9.51 9.17
N LEU A 159 -2.45 -9.56 7.87
CA LEU A 159 -2.67 -8.37 7.04
C LEU A 159 -4.16 -8.08 6.84
N TYR A 160 -4.98 -9.12 6.62
CA TYR A 160 -6.42 -9.01 6.36
C TYR A 160 -7.20 -10.18 6.96
N GLY A 161 -8.51 -9.94 7.11
CA GLY A 161 -9.48 -10.91 7.61
C GLY A 161 -9.62 -10.87 9.13
N GLU A 162 -10.76 -11.37 9.63
CA GLU A 162 -11.04 -11.56 11.05
C GLU A 162 -11.33 -13.05 11.30
N GLU A 163 -10.84 -13.58 12.41
CA GLU A 163 -11.24 -14.93 12.87
C GLU A 163 -12.72 -14.91 13.28
N GLN A 164 -13.54 -15.68 12.56
CA GLN A 164 -14.95 -15.90 12.87
C GLN A 164 -15.15 -17.24 13.55
#